data_88a5052ba03c97eb4fd427b98ef905d5
#
_entry.id   88a5052ba03c97eb4fd427b98ef905d5
#
_cell.length_a   1.000
_cell.length_b   1.000
_cell.length_c   1.000
_cell.angle_alpha   90.00
_cell.angle_beta   90.00
_cell.angle_gamma   90.00
#
_symmetry.space_group_name_H-M   'P 1'
#
loop_
_entity.id
_entity.type
_entity.pdbx_description
1 polymer ?
#
loop_
_entity_poly.entity_id
_entity_poly.type
_entity_poly.pdbx_seq_one_letter_code
_entity_poly.pdbx_strand_id
1 'polypeptide(L)'
;MIFISAGHNNKGIKTDSGAVGNGHTEANLTVEFRNLVIAQLKAKRVPYVSDNDDERLAEYLERIKTGNASVVLEFHFDASDKPTATGATSLIGSDADRLDKAFAKELVDATAFRLGIRNRGVISEAQSHRGRLALMRENGIVCLLELCFISNIRDLT
;
A
#
# COMPACT_ATOMS: atom_id res chain seq x y z
N MET A 1 4.08 -13.02 -11.24
CA MET A 1 5.12 -12.11 -10.70
C MET A 1 4.48 -11.17 -9.70
N ILE A 2 5.14 -10.91 -8.56
CA ILE A 2 4.66 -9.93 -7.58
C ILE A 2 5.42 -8.62 -7.80
N PHE A 3 4.70 -7.51 -7.88
CA PHE A 3 5.21 -6.14 -7.94
C PHE A 3 4.79 -5.43 -6.66
N ILE A 4 5.75 -4.87 -5.92
CA ILE A 4 5.47 -4.21 -4.65
C ILE A 4 6.17 -2.85 -4.60
N SER A 5 5.48 -1.87 -4.05
CA SER A 5 6.02 -0.52 -3.84
C SER A 5 5.66 0.04 -2.47
N ALA A 6 6.51 0.92 -1.99
CA ALA A 6 6.23 1.79 -0.88
C ALA A 6 5.52 3.04 -1.39
N GLY A 7 4.44 3.44 -0.77
CA GLY A 7 3.84 4.75 -1.03
C GLY A 7 4.80 5.85 -0.60
N HIS A 8 4.88 6.91 -1.40
CA HIS A 8 5.80 8.03 -1.21
C HIS A 8 7.29 7.65 -1.36
N ASN A 9 8.20 8.58 -1.17
CA ASN A 9 9.64 8.31 -1.24
C ASN A 9 10.42 9.19 -0.28
N ASN A 10 11.35 8.59 0.44
CA ASN A 10 12.18 9.27 1.45
C ASN A 10 13.59 9.63 0.98
N LYS A 11 13.95 9.30 -0.25
CA LYS A 11 15.25 9.58 -0.88
C LYS A 11 15.07 10.21 -2.26
N GLY A 12 16.18 10.70 -2.82
CA GLY A 12 16.20 11.29 -4.16
C GLY A 12 16.10 12.80 -4.18
N ILE A 13 16.00 13.37 -5.39
CA ILE A 13 16.01 14.84 -5.62
C ILE A 13 14.68 15.46 -5.20
N LYS A 14 13.59 14.71 -5.32
CA LYS A 14 12.24 15.13 -4.94
C LYS A 14 11.67 14.10 -3.97
N THR A 15 11.80 14.36 -2.70
CA THR A 15 11.18 13.55 -1.66
C THR A 15 9.72 13.93 -1.48
N ASP A 16 8.92 12.93 -1.20
CA ASP A 16 7.51 13.05 -0.80
C ASP A 16 7.33 12.30 0.51
N SER A 17 7.23 13.02 1.60
CA SER A 17 7.10 12.43 2.93
C SER A 17 5.79 11.70 3.16
N GLY A 18 4.77 11.95 2.33
CA GLY A 18 3.40 11.53 2.64
C GLY A 18 2.89 12.18 3.92
N ALA A 19 1.98 11.51 4.60
CA ALA A 19 1.47 11.94 5.88
C ALA A 19 2.56 11.94 6.97
N VAL A 20 2.40 12.83 7.95
CA VAL A 20 3.32 12.95 9.10
C VAL A 20 2.49 12.87 10.39
N GLY A 21 2.90 11.99 11.30
CA GLY A 21 2.21 11.81 12.57
C GLY A 21 3.05 11.06 13.59
N ASN A 22 2.86 11.38 14.86
CA ASN A 22 3.52 10.69 15.98
C ASN A 22 5.05 10.52 15.83
N GLY A 23 5.73 11.50 15.21
CA GLY A 23 7.18 11.46 15.01
C GLY A 23 7.64 10.64 13.80
N HIS A 24 6.73 10.14 12.99
CA HIS A 24 7.02 9.36 11.78
C HIS A 24 6.56 10.09 10.52
N THR A 25 7.19 9.75 9.38
CA THR A 25 6.70 10.07 8.04
C THR A 25 6.17 8.80 7.39
N GLU A 26 5.12 8.92 6.59
CA GLU A 26 4.55 7.80 5.86
C GLU A 26 5.60 7.12 4.97
N ALA A 27 6.40 7.90 4.24
CA ALA A 27 7.46 7.38 3.38
C ALA A 27 8.48 6.49 4.12
N ASN A 28 8.84 6.81 5.37
CA ASN A 28 9.74 5.96 6.14
C ASN A 28 9.07 4.64 6.55
N LEU A 29 7.83 4.71 7.02
CA LEU A 29 7.09 3.54 7.47
C LEU A 29 6.76 2.59 6.31
N THR A 30 6.37 3.12 5.15
CA THR A 30 6.06 2.31 3.96
C THR A 30 7.29 1.60 3.42
N VAL A 31 8.45 2.28 3.38
CA VAL A 31 9.74 1.66 2.99
C VAL A 31 10.14 0.56 3.96
N GLU A 32 10.02 0.80 5.26
CA GLU A 32 10.30 -0.22 6.29
C GLU A 32 9.39 -1.44 6.12
N PHE A 33 8.08 -1.22 6.00
CA PHE A 33 7.11 -2.30 5.83
C PHE A 33 7.34 -3.08 4.53
N ARG A 34 7.53 -2.41 3.39
CA ARG A 34 7.88 -3.03 2.12
C ARG A 34 9.12 -3.93 2.26
N ASN A 35 10.16 -3.46 2.95
CA ASN A 35 11.37 -4.23 3.14
C ASN A 35 11.15 -5.48 3.99
N LEU A 36 10.26 -5.43 5.00
CA LEU A 36 9.84 -6.62 5.76
C LEU A 36 9.11 -7.62 4.86
N VAL A 37 8.22 -7.16 3.99
CA VAL A 37 7.54 -8.04 3.01
C VAL A 37 8.55 -8.66 2.04
N ILE A 38 9.51 -7.88 1.53
CA ILE A 38 10.59 -8.40 0.67
C ILE A 38 11.38 -9.50 1.36
N ALA A 39 11.72 -9.33 2.63
CA ALA A 39 12.43 -10.35 3.40
C ALA A 39 11.64 -11.67 3.44
N GLN A 40 10.31 -11.61 3.62
CA GLN A 40 9.44 -12.79 3.61
C GLN A 40 9.34 -13.43 2.20
N LEU A 41 9.21 -12.61 1.14
CA LEU A 41 9.20 -13.13 -0.22
C LEU A 41 10.50 -13.85 -0.57
N LYS A 42 11.65 -13.29 -0.18
CA LYS A 42 12.98 -13.92 -0.35
C LYS A 42 13.07 -15.25 0.40
N ALA A 43 12.67 -15.26 1.68
CA ALA A 43 12.70 -16.48 2.49
C ALA A 43 11.85 -17.60 1.89
N LYS A 44 10.73 -17.25 1.26
CA LYS A 44 9.82 -18.19 0.58
C LYS A 44 10.19 -18.46 -0.89
N ARG A 45 11.27 -17.86 -1.38
CA ARG A 45 11.72 -17.94 -2.80
C ARG A 45 10.63 -17.53 -3.80
N VAL A 46 9.81 -16.56 -3.44
CA VAL A 46 8.79 -15.98 -4.31
C VAL A 46 9.42 -14.85 -5.12
N PRO A 47 9.36 -14.90 -6.46
CA PRO A 47 9.93 -13.85 -7.29
C PRO A 47 9.11 -12.56 -7.21
N TYR A 48 9.79 -11.43 -7.11
CA TYR A 48 9.18 -10.11 -7.00
C TYR A 48 10.00 -9.04 -7.73
N VAL A 49 9.36 -7.90 -7.99
CA VAL A 49 9.98 -6.64 -8.42
C VAL A 49 9.54 -5.56 -7.44
N SER A 50 10.47 -4.74 -6.99
CA SER A 50 10.18 -3.63 -6.08
C SER A 50 10.59 -2.29 -6.68
N ASP A 51 9.98 -1.21 -6.19
CA ASP A 51 10.47 0.14 -6.35
C ASP A 51 11.81 0.34 -5.62
N ASN A 52 12.51 1.43 -5.94
CA ASN A 52 13.67 1.92 -5.22
C ASN A 52 13.26 3.08 -4.30
N ASP A 53 13.99 3.28 -3.20
CA ASP A 53 13.67 4.33 -2.21
C ASP A 53 13.75 5.76 -2.76
N ASP A 54 14.45 5.97 -3.87
CA ASP A 54 14.63 7.24 -4.57
C ASP A 54 13.76 7.39 -5.82
N GLU A 55 12.95 6.35 -6.13
CA GLU A 55 12.09 6.28 -7.30
C GLU A 55 10.69 6.81 -6.96
N ARG A 56 10.14 7.64 -7.83
CA ARG A 56 8.73 8.06 -7.72
C ARG A 56 7.82 6.98 -8.31
N LEU A 57 6.59 6.92 -7.84
CA LEU A 57 5.59 5.97 -8.35
C LEU A 57 5.50 5.97 -9.88
N ALA A 58 5.48 7.13 -10.52
CA ALA A 58 5.41 7.21 -11.98
C ALA A 58 6.61 6.53 -12.66
N GLU A 59 7.81 6.71 -12.15
CA GLU A 59 9.04 6.09 -12.67
C GLU A 59 9.01 4.57 -12.47
N TYR A 60 8.53 4.14 -11.31
CA TYR A 60 8.33 2.72 -11.02
C TYR A 60 7.33 2.08 -12.00
N LEU A 61 6.14 2.69 -12.19
CA LEU A 61 5.10 2.18 -13.08
C LEU A 61 5.56 2.15 -14.55
N GLU A 62 6.34 3.12 -15.01
CA GLU A 62 6.93 3.10 -16.36
C GLU A 62 7.91 1.93 -16.56
N ARG A 63 8.62 1.54 -15.50
CA ARG A 63 9.67 0.51 -15.54
C ARG A 63 9.14 -0.90 -15.46
N ILE A 64 8.08 -1.15 -14.71
CA ILE A 64 7.52 -2.49 -14.53
C ILE A 64 6.75 -2.95 -15.77
N LYS A 65 6.67 -4.25 -15.93
CA LYS A 65 5.89 -4.89 -17.01
C LYS A 65 4.92 -5.87 -16.38
N THR A 66 3.71 -5.41 -16.16
CA THR A 66 2.64 -6.21 -15.56
C THR A 66 1.82 -6.94 -16.62
N GLY A 67 1.18 -8.01 -16.23
CA GLY A 67 0.29 -8.81 -17.08
C GLY A 67 -0.78 -9.48 -16.24
N ASN A 68 -1.71 -10.21 -16.86
CA ASN A 68 -2.89 -10.79 -16.19
C ASN A 68 -2.57 -11.73 -15.01
N ALA A 69 -1.35 -12.31 -14.97
CA ALA A 69 -0.90 -13.16 -13.87
C ALA A 69 -0.02 -12.40 -12.85
N SER A 70 -0.01 -11.08 -12.89
CA SER A 70 0.69 -10.24 -11.94
C SER A 70 -0.15 -9.96 -10.69
N VAL A 71 0.54 -9.71 -9.57
CA VAL A 71 -0.03 -9.08 -8.38
C VAL A 71 0.72 -7.78 -8.17
N VAL A 72 0.03 -6.67 -8.09
CA VAL A 72 0.60 -5.34 -7.90
C VAL A 72 0.08 -4.76 -6.59
N LEU A 73 0.97 -4.45 -5.68
CA LEU A 73 0.62 -4.02 -4.33
C LEU A 73 1.47 -2.82 -3.90
N GLU A 74 0.79 -1.79 -3.42
CA GLU A 74 1.42 -0.61 -2.82
C GLU A 74 0.98 -0.46 -1.35
N PHE A 75 1.92 -0.06 -0.49
CA PHE A 75 1.68 0.14 0.93
C PHE A 75 1.61 1.61 1.28
N HIS A 76 0.61 1.97 2.09
CA HIS A 76 0.36 3.31 2.60
C HIS A 76 -0.01 3.31 4.08
N PHE A 77 0.00 4.47 4.68
CA PHE A 77 -0.55 4.75 6.01
C PHE A 77 -1.53 5.92 5.92
N ASP A 78 -2.75 5.67 6.36
CA ASP A 78 -3.80 6.70 6.36
C ASP A 78 -3.54 7.78 7.42
N ALA A 79 -4.15 8.94 7.26
CA ALA A 79 -4.07 10.03 8.22
C ALA A 79 -5.44 10.70 8.43
N SER A 80 -5.65 11.25 9.61
CA SER A 80 -6.87 11.96 9.96
C SER A 80 -6.57 13.05 10.96
N ASP A 81 -7.33 14.15 10.90
CA ASP A 81 -7.33 15.18 11.93
C ASP A 81 -7.88 14.67 13.28
N LYS A 82 -8.58 13.52 13.24
CA LYS A 82 -9.06 12.84 14.45
C LYS A 82 -8.04 11.80 14.90
N PRO A 83 -7.33 12.02 16.01
CA PRO A 83 -6.29 11.08 16.49
C PRO A 83 -6.85 9.73 16.96
N THR A 84 -8.18 9.60 17.01
CA THR A 84 -8.88 8.34 17.33
C THR A 84 -9.29 7.55 16.07
N ALA A 85 -9.06 8.09 14.87
CA ALA A 85 -9.28 7.32 13.64
C ALA A 85 -8.35 6.11 13.64
N THR A 86 -8.89 4.94 13.32
CA THR A 86 -8.16 3.66 13.41
C THR A 86 -8.64 2.69 12.34
N GLY A 87 -7.77 1.79 11.96
CA GLY A 87 -8.11 0.64 11.14
C GLY A 87 -7.36 0.58 9.82
N ALA A 88 -7.41 -0.61 9.19
CA ALA A 88 -6.85 -0.89 7.88
C ALA A 88 -7.90 -0.80 6.78
N THR A 89 -7.50 -0.36 5.60
CA THR A 89 -8.36 -0.25 4.40
C THR A 89 -7.60 -0.79 3.18
N SER A 90 -8.26 -1.55 2.33
CA SER A 90 -7.74 -1.86 0.99
C SER A 90 -8.47 -1.04 -0.07
N LEU A 91 -7.72 -0.47 -1.01
CA LEU A 91 -8.26 0.25 -2.17
C LEU A 91 -8.06 -0.57 -3.44
N ILE A 92 -9.06 -0.57 -4.30
CA ILE A 92 -9.06 -1.24 -5.62
C ILE A 92 -9.51 -0.26 -6.71
N GLY A 93 -9.25 -0.60 -7.97
CA GLY A 93 -9.72 0.15 -9.11
C GLY A 93 -11.25 0.21 -9.19
N SER A 94 -11.78 1.22 -9.89
CA SER A 94 -13.22 1.36 -10.11
C SER A 94 -13.79 0.25 -11.00
N ASP A 95 -12.95 -0.36 -11.81
CA ASP A 95 -13.24 -1.49 -12.72
C ASP A 95 -12.74 -2.84 -12.18
N ALA A 96 -12.34 -2.89 -10.90
CA ALA A 96 -11.81 -4.07 -10.24
C ALA A 96 -12.71 -5.29 -10.38
N ASP A 97 -12.12 -6.41 -10.73
CA ASP A 97 -12.78 -7.67 -10.92
C ASP A 97 -12.99 -8.47 -9.62
N ARG A 98 -13.38 -9.74 -9.75
CA ARG A 98 -13.57 -10.62 -8.60
C ARG A 98 -12.26 -10.98 -7.89
N LEU A 99 -11.16 -11.07 -8.63
CA LEU A 99 -9.86 -11.44 -8.05
C LEU A 99 -9.27 -10.28 -7.27
N ASP A 100 -9.35 -9.05 -7.80
CA ASP A 100 -8.97 -7.85 -7.07
C ASP A 100 -9.70 -7.74 -5.73
N LYS A 101 -11.02 -7.89 -5.78
CA LYS A 101 -11.89 -7.82 -4.58
C LYS A 101 -11.56 -8.90 -3.56
N ALA A 102 -11.34 -10.14 -4.01
CA ALA A 102 -10.99 -11.25 -3.13
C ALA A 102 -9.61 -11.03 -2.48
N PHE A 103 -8.61 -10.66 -3.27
CA PHE A 103 -7.26 -10.38 -2.78
C PHE A 103 -7.25 -9.22 -1.79
N ALA A 104 -7.88 -8.10 -2.15
CA ALA A 104 -7.96 -6.92 -1.28
C ALA A 104 -8.66 -7.22 0.04
N LYS A 105 -9.71 -8.06 0.00
CA LYS A 105 -10.43 -8.50 1.20
C LYS A 105 -9.54 -9.33 2.12
N GLU A 106 -8.90 -10.37 1.60
CA GLU A 106 -7.98 -11.22 2.37
C GLU A 106 -6.85 -10.39 2.99
N LEU A 107 -6.32 -9.44 2.23
CA LEU A 107 -5.22 -8.59 2.67
C LEU A 107 -5.64 -7.69 3.84
N VAL A 108 -6.78 -6.99 3.74
CA VAL A 108 -7.26 -6.11 4.82
C VAL A 108 -7.73 -6.90 6.04
N ASP A 109 -8.36 -8.06 5.84
CA ASP A 109 -8.77 -8.94 6.94
C ASP A 109 -7.55 -9.41 7.74
N ALA A 110 -6.52 -9.89 7.05
CA ALA A 110 -5.28 -10.34 7.67
C ALA A 110 -4.54 -9.19 8.38
N THR A 111 -4.47 -8.02 7.77
CA THR A 111 -3.83 -6.83 8.34
C THR A 111 -4.54 -6.38 9.62
N ALA A 112 -5.85 -6.18 9.55
CA ALA A 112 -6.64 -5.74 10.69
C ALA A 112 -6.57 -6.75 11.87
N PHE A 113 -6.64 -8.04 11.56
CA PHE A 113 -6.50 -9.11 12.55
C PHE A 113 -5.13 -9.11 13.22
N ARG A 114 -4.06 -9.00 12.44
CA ARG A 114 -2.68 -9.04 12.95
C ARG A 114 -2.31 -7.82 13.79
N LEU A 115 -2.81 -6.65 13.40
CA LEU A 115 -2.59 -5.41 14.14
C LEU A 115 -3.59 -5.21 15.31
N GLY A 116 -4.64 -6.03 15.39
CA GLY A 116 -5.68 -5.89 16.41
C GLY A 116 -6.49 -4.58 16.28
N ILE A 117 -6.61 -4.07 15.05
CA ILE A 117 -7.29 -2.80 14.76
C ILE A 117 -8.57 -3.03 13.94
N ARG A 118 -9.33 -1.97 13.75
CA ARG A 118 -10.57 -2.02 12.97
C ARG A 118 -10.29 -2.42 11.52
N ASN A 119 -11.04 -3.40 11.02
CA ASN A 119 -11.15 -3.65 9.58
C ASN A 119 -12.14 -2.66 8.96
N ARG A 120 -11.67 -1.77 8.10
CA ARG A 120 -12.48 -0.77 7.40
C ARG A 120 -12.97 -1.28 6.05
N GLY A 121 -12.51 -2.46 5.64
CA GLY A 121 -12.95 -3.14 4.43
C GLY A 121 -12.23 -2.71 3.16
N VAL A 122 -12.86 -3.04 2.05
CA VAL A 122 -12.39 -2.72 0.69
C VAL A 122 -13.23 -1.60 0.12
N ILE A 123 -12.58 -0.58 -0.41
CA ILE A 123 -13.23 0.54 -1.11
C ILE A 123 -12.64 0.70 -2.52
N SER A 124 -13.44 1.22 -3.45
CA SER A 124 -12.90 1.59 -4.76
C SER A 124 -12.19 2.95 -4.73
N GLU A 125 -11.26 3.19 -5.66
CA GLU A 125 -10.63 4.51 -5.82
C GLU A 125 -11.67 5.63 -5.98
N ALA A 126 -12.82 5.36 -6.62
CA ALA A 126 -13.89 6.33 -6.79
C ALA A 126 -14.60 6.71 -5.47
N GLN A 127 -14.57 5.82 -4.47
CA GLN A 127 -15.13 6.07 -3.13
C GLN A 127 -14.08 6.68 -2.19
N SER A 128 -12.82 6.65 -2.58
CA SER A 128 -11.74 7.27 -1.83
C SER A 128 -11.69 8.77 -2.11
N HIS A 129 -11.20 9.56 -1.17
CA HIS A 129 -10.96 10.99 -1.38
C HIS A 129 -9.74 11.26 -2.28
N ARG A 130 -8.99 10.22 -2.68
CA ARG A 130 -7.76 10.32 -3.48
C ARG A 130 -8.03 10.44 -4.99
N GLY A 131 -9.24 10.13 -5.44
CA GLY A 131 -9.59 10.11 -6.86
C GLY A 131 -8.92 8.95 -7.60
N ARG A 132 -8.64 9.15 -8.89
CA ARG A 132 -8.03 8.12 -9.76
C ARG A 132 -6.56 7.89 -9.40
N LEU A 133 -6.21 6.65 -9.08
CA LEU A 133 -4.86 6.23 -8.72
C LEU A 133 -4.14 5.62 -9.93
N ALA A 134 -2.91 6.07 -10.20
CA ALA A 134 -2.13 5.57 -11.33
C ALA A 134 -1.87 4.06 -11.24
N LEU A 135 -1.59 3.57 -10.03
CA LEU A 135 -1.39 2.14 -9.75
C LEU A 135 -2.52 1.26 -10.26
N MET A 136 -3.77 1.71 -10.15
CA MET A 136 -4.97 0.93 -10.52
C MET A 136 -5.12 0.68 -12.03
N ARG A 137 -4.17 1.17 -12.84
CA ARG A 137 -4.12 0.94 -14.31
C ARG A 137 -3.20 -0.19 -14.71
N GLU A 138 -2.49 -0.75 -13.74
CA GLU A 138 -1.63 -1.90 -14.00
C GLU A 138 -2.48 -3.16 -14.28
N ASN A 139 -1.89 -4.10 -15.04
CA ASN A 139 -2.56 -5.35 -15.35
C ASN A 139 -2.39 -6.38 -14.23
N GLY A 140 -3.39 -7.22 -14.04
CA GLY A 140 -3.40 -8.28 -13.04
C GLY A 140 -4.23 -7.91 -11.82
N ILE A 141 -3.92 -8.49 -10.69
CA ILE A 141 -4.57 -8.21 -9.40
C ILE A 141 -3.89 -6.98 -8.78
N VAL A 142 -4.64 -5.90 -8.62
CA VAL A 142 -4.09 -4.61 -8.16
C VAL A 142 -4.77 -4.15 -6.87
N CYS A 143 -3.95 -3.80 -5.87
CA CYS A 143 -4.44 -3.32 -4.59
C CYS A 143 -3.48 -2.30 -3.98
N LEU A 144 -4.03 -1.28 -3.33
CA LEU A 144 -3.33 -0.39 -2.42
C LEU A 144 -3.80 -0.70 -0.99
N LEU A 145 -2.87 -0.91 -0.07
CA LEU A 145 -3.17 -1.20 1.33
C LEU A 145 -2.79 -0.02 2.22
N GLU A 146 -3.79 0.59 2.84
CA GLU A 146 -3.64 1.46 4.00
C GLU A 146 -3.52 0.60 5.25
N LEU A 147 -2.31 0.47 5.77
CA LEU A 147 -2.01 -0.44 6.88
C LEU A 147 -2.73 -0.05 8.16
N CYS A 148 -2.67 1.23 8.52
CA CYS A 148 -3.28 1.81 9.71
C CYS A 148 -3.20 3.34 9.64
N PHE A 149 -3.65 4.04 10.68
CA PHE A 149 -3.56 5.50 10.76
C PHE A 149 -2.26 5.96 11.42
N ILE A 150 -1.40 6.66 10.67
CA ILE A 150 -0.18 7.28 11.19
C ILE A 150 -0.48 8.34 12.27
N SER A 151 -1.67 8.94 12.22
CA SER A 151 -2.15 9.92 13.21
C SER A 151 -2.59 9.30 14.53
N ASN A 152 -2.75 7.97 14.59
CA ASN A 152 -3.17 7.26 15.80
C ASN A 152 -2.00 6.47 16.40
N ILE A 153 -1.51 6.93 17.56
CA ILE A 153 -0.37 6.27 18.24
C ILE A 153 -0.66 4.81 18.61
N ARG A 154 -1.94 4.44 18.85
CA ARG A 154 -2.31 3.06 19.17
C ARG A 154 -2.25 2.13 17.97
N ASP A 155 -2.44 2.65 16.76
CA ASP A 155 -2.30 1.87 15.53
C ASP A 155 -0.82 1.58 15.21
N LEU A 156 0.11 2.43 15.72
CA LEU A 156 1.56 2.31 15.50
C LEU A 156 2.29 1.48 16.57
N THR A 157 1.63 1.04 17.62
CA THR A 157 2.22 0.27 18.72
C THR A 157 1.74 -1.17 18.74
#